data_fd475b29f19881e53c2d419c185652c2
#
_entry.id   fd475b29f19881e53c2d419c185652c2
#
_cell.length_a   1.000
_cell.length_b   1.000
_cell.length_c   1.000
_cell.angle_alpha   90.00
_cell.angle_beta   90.00
_cell.angle_gamma   90.00
#
_symmetry.space_group_name_H-M   'P 1'
#
loop_
_entity.id
_entity.type
_entity.pdbx_description
1 polymer ?
#
loop_
_entity_poly.entity_id
_entity_poly.type
_entity_poly.pdbx_seq_one_letter_code
_entity_poly.pdbx_strand_id
1 'polypeptide(L)'
;MKTKIPFIHCYYFSIFLITVLSCQKDKIKPELAVENELVSFSFASDKQTNLLYDIETEIIGDTIFAHTLVGTNVQALIPDFEHKGVKVTVDNVEQTSGKSKQDFSKLVKYTIAAENGDGKSYIVKFVDTGIPAIYLSTDGKPIESKDDYVTGNIKITTGFEGKVVYEGVTEVKGRGNSTWGMPKKPYRIKLDKKAGLLGMPADKSWALLANYGDQSLLRNEIAFEVSKRLEMGYSPRQQYVELFLNGEFMGNYTLTEHIKEGSDRVAIDEDNGGFILEGDGYAYSEPVHFITDQDMPITVKFPDEDEITPAQLDYITKYVGTFENSLYKIGDQANSNYQDYFDLTSFV
;
A
#
# COMPACT_ATOMS: atom_id res chain seq x y z
N MET A 1 -80.67 -78.11 59.96
CA MET A 1 -81.15 -77.20 61.01
C MET A 1 -80.14 -76.08 61.10
N LYS A 2 -80.59 -74.86 60.94
CA LYS A 2 -79.73 -73.66 60.65
C LYS A 2 -79.33 -73.00 61.93
N THR A 3 -78.04 -72.86 62.13
CA THR A 3 -77.47 -72.07 63.21
C THR A 3 -76.91 -70.74 62.61
N LYS A 4 -77.41 -69.64 63.14
CA LYS A 4 -76.96 -68.27 62.79
C LYS A 4 -75.76 -67.91 63.65
N ILE A 5 -74.70 -67.33 63.00
CA ILE A 5 -73.54 -66.76 63.65
C ILE A 5 -73.70 -65.23 63.60
N PRO A 6 -73.48 -64.48 64.67
CA PRO A 6 -73.59 -63.02 64.63
C PRO A 6 -72.31 -62.39 64.13
N PHE A 7 -72.46 -61.33 63.34
CA PHE A 7 -71.40 -60.45 62.82
C PHE A 7 -70.92 -59.49 63.91
N ILE A 8 -69.64 -59.54 64.20
CA ILE A 8 -68.96 -58.56 65.04
C ILE A 8 -68.35 -57.49 64.08
N HIS A 9 -68.81 -56.21 64.23
CA HIS A 9 -68.31 -55.10 63.54
C HIS A 9 -67.02 -54.58 64.25
N CYS A 10 -65.83 -54.74 63.60
CA CYS A 10 -64.59 -54.15 64.07
C CYS A 10 -64.42 -52.83 63.34
N TYR A 11 -64.52 -51.70 64.01
CA TYR A 11 -64.22 -50.41 63.47
C TYR A 11 -62.71 -50.20 63.49
N TYR A 12 -62.11 -50.23 62.31
CA TYR A 12 -60.72 -49.75 62.16
C TYR A 12 -60.74 -48.25 61.99
N PHE A 13 -60.17 -47.54 62.98
CA PHE A 13 -59.89 -46.11 62.90
C PHE A 13 -58.58 -45.90 62.17
N SER A 14 -58.63 -45.63 60.86
CA SER A 14 -57.48 -45.29 60.06
C SER A 14 -57.11 -43.88 60.32
N ILE A 15 -56.00 -43.68 61.08
CA ILE A 15 -55.31 -42.38 61.21
C ILE A 15 -54.55 -42.08 59.91
N PHE A 16 -55.09 -41.12 59.12
CA PHE A 16 -54.47 -40.68 57.92
C PHE A 16 -53.36 -39.60 58.31
N LEU A 17 -52.13 -40.05 58.38
CA LEU A 17 -50.97 -39.14 58.63
C LEU A 17 -50.70 -38.37 57.32
N ILE A 18 -51.17 -37.09 57.21
CA ILE A 18 -50.79 -36.19 56.12
C ILE A 18 -49.39 -35.69 56.37
N THR A 19 -48.41 -36.28 55.71
CA THR A 19 -47.06 -35.71 55.61
C THR A 19 -47.10 -34.55 54.59
N VAL A 20 -47.08 -33.34 55.08
CA VAL A 20 -46.87 -32.15 54.26
C VAL A 20 -45.41 -32.18 53.82
N LEU A 21 -45.09 -32.65 52.59
CA LEU A 21 -43.82 -32.43 51.95
C LEU A 21 -43.75 -30.93 51.60
N SER A 22 -43.05 -30.16 52.43
CA SER A 22 -42.63 -28.82 52.08
C SER A 22 -41.63 -28.94 50.92
N CYS A 23 -42.11 -28.73 49.70
CA CYS A 23 -41.26 -28.53 48.53
C CYS A 23 -40.55 -27.17 48.73
N GLN A 24 -39.38 -27.15 49.34
CA GLN A 24 -38.48 -26.01 49.21
C GLN A 24 -38.13 -25.93 47.70
N LYS A 25 -38.72 -24.95 46.99
CA LYS A 25 -38.17 -24.49 45.72
C LYS A 25 -36.78 -23.95 46.02
N ASP A 26 -35.77 -24.76 45.85
CA ASP A 26 -34.42 -24.22 45.68
C ASP A 26 -34.55 -23.15 44.60
N LYS A 27 -34.33 -21.89 44.97
CA LYS A 27 -34.16 -20.80 44.01
C LYS A 27 -32.89 -21.17 43.24
N ILE A 28 -33.05 -21.75 42.05
CA ILE A 28 -31.94 -21.90 41.11
C ILE A 28 -31.41 -20.48 40.92
N LYS A 29 -30.24 -20.20 41.51
CA LYS A 29 -29.54 -18.96 41.25
C LYS A 29 -29.30 -18.94 39.74
N PRO A 30 -29.72 -17.90 39.01
CA PRO A 30 -29.43 -17.83 37.61
C PRO A 30 -27.91 -17.97 37.43
N GLU A 31 -27.51 -18.88 36.54
CA GLU A 31 -26.11 -19.04 36.18
C GLU A 31 -25.66 -17.74 35.51
N LEU A 32 -24.62 -17.10 36.08
CA LEU A 32 -24.12 -15.82 35.57
C LEU A 32 -23.44 -16.07 34.22
N ALA A 33 -23.63 -15.17 33.29
CA ALA A 33 -23.03 -15.26 31.97
C ALA A 33 -21.51 -15.26 32.05
N VAL A 34 -20.87 -16.14 31.28
CA VAL A 34 -19.42 -16.37 31.26
C VAL A 34 -18.74 -15.66 30.07
N GLU A 35 -19.52 -15.05 29.20
CA GLU A 35 -19.02 -14.43 27.97
C GLU A 35 -18.20 -13.19 28.28
N ASN A 36 -16.96 -13.11 27.71
CA ASN A 36 -16.01 -12.04 27.90
C ASN A 36 -15.15 -11.81 26.64
N GLU A 37 -15.71 -12.06 25.46
CA GLU A 37 -15.00 -11.93 24.19
C GLU A 37 -15.16 -10.54 23.60
N LEU A 38 -14.07 -10.04 23.00
CA LEU A 38 -14.10 -8.93 22.07
C LEU A 38 -14.54 -9.42 20.70
N VAL A 39 -15.52 -8.74 20.10
CA VAL A 39 -16.10 -9.11 18.80
C VAL A 39 -15.46 -8.33 17.67
N SER A 40 -15.29 -7.03 17.86
CA SER A 40 -14.67 -6.14 16.89
C SER A 40 -13.89 -5.03 17.59
N PHE A 41 -12.92 -4.47 16.88
CA PHE A 41 -12.13 -3.32 17.30
C PHE A 41 -11.68 -2.54 16.07
N SER A 42 -11.77 -1.23 16.05
CA SER A 42 -11.36 -0.40 14.90
C SER A 42 -11.18 1.06 15.33
N PHE A 43 -10.67 1.89 14.40
CA PHE A 43 -10.55 3.33 14.62
C PHE A 43 -11.08 4.05 13.37
N ALA A 44 -12.19 4.76 13.53
CA ALA A 44 -12.78 5.57 12.47
C ALA A 44 -12.13 6.96 12.41
N SER A 45 -11.73 7.41 11.24
CA SER A 45 -11.02 8.67 11.01
C SER A 45 -11.93 9.88 11.24
N ASP A 46 -13.21 9.76 10.98
CA ASP A 46 -14.22 10.82 11.18
C ASP A 46 -14.42 11.22 12.65
N LYS A 47 -14.02 10.36 13.58
CA LYS A 47 -14.09 10.60 15.03
C LYS A 47 -12.80 11.20 15.63
N GLN A 48 -11.77 11.41 14.81
CA GLN A 48 -10.43 11.73 15.28
C GLN A 48 -9.74 12.75 14.39
N THR A 49 -9.14 13.76 14.99
CA THR A 49 -8.46 14.84 14.25
C THR A 49 -7.07 14.47 13.74
N ASN A 50 -6.52 13.34 14.18
CA ASN A 50 -5.15 12.92 13.90
C ASN A 50 -5.04 11.66 13.03
N LEU A 51 -6.16 11.13 12.53
CA LEU A 51 -6.17 10.07 11.54
C LEU A 51 -6.66 10.60 10.19
N LEU A 52 -5.96 10.21 9.14
CA LEU A 52 -6.30 10.55 7.75
C LEU A 52 -7.16 9.47 7.07
N TYR A 53 -7.30 8.31 7.70
CA TYR A 53 -8.02 7.13 7.17
C TYR A 53 -8.45 6.24 8.34
N ASP A 54 -9.42 5.38 8.10
CA ASP A 54 -9.88 4.38 9.06
C ASP A 54 -8.81 3.30 9.24
N ILE A 55 -8.61 2.87 10.48
CA ILE A 55 -7.68 1.78 10.79
C ILE A 55 -8.49 0.54 11.11
N GLU A 56 -8.44 -0.42 10.19
CA GLU A 56 -8.95 -1.76 10.38
C GLU A 56 -8.01 -2.56 11.28
N THR A 57 -8.58 -3.47 12.07
CA THR A 57 -7.79 -4.32 12.94
C THR A 57 -8.10 -5.78 12.74
N GLU A 58 -7.13 -6.62 13.08
CA GLU A 58 -7.26 -8.07 13.10
C GLU A 58 -7.07 -8.58 14.53
N ILE A 59 -7.99 -9.43 15.01
CA ILE A 59 -7.90 -10.03 16.34
C ILE A 59 -7.35 -11.45 16.18
N ILE A 60 -6.11 -11.67 16.64
CA ILE A 60 -5.46 -12.99 16.62
C ILE A 60 -5.15 -13.40 18.06
N GLY A 61 -5.87 -14.40 18.56
CA GLY A 61 -5.78 -14.82 19.95
C GLY A 61 -6.15 -13.69 20.91
N ASP A 62 -5.20 -13.27 21.72
CA ASP A 62 -5.37 -12.17 22.69
C ASP A 62 -4.69 -10.86 22.21
N THR A 63 -4.38 -10.76 20.93
CA THR A 63 -3.74 -9.57 20.35
C THR A 63 -4.61 -8.96 19.26
N ILE A 64 -4.79 -7.65 19.33
CA ILE A 64 -5.44 -6.82 18.31
C ILE A 64 -4.34 -6.13 17.53
N PHE A 65 -4.16 -6.51 16.26
CA PHE A 65 -3.20 -5.87 15.35
C PHE A 65 -3.91 -4.73 14.61
N ALA A 66 -3.43 -3.51 14.83
CA ALA A 66 -3.88 -2.31 14.14
C ALA A 66 -2.84 -1.92 13.08
N HIS A 67 -3.17 -2.06 11.79
CA HIS A 67 -2.27 -1.78 10.70
C HIS A 67 -2.33 -0.31 10.31
N THR A 68 -1.18 0.38 10.37
CA THR A 68 -1.08 1.81 10.11
C THR A 68 -0.03 2.13 9.07
N LEU A 69 -0.12 3.34 8.52
CA LEU A 69 0.94 3.93 7.72
C LEU A 69 2.06 4.44 8.63
N VAL A 70 3.26 4.49 8.08
CA VAL A 70 4.43 5.04 8.79
C VAL A 70 4.16 6.47 9.23
N GLY A 71 4.50 6.77 10.49
CA GLY A 71 4.33 8.09 11.08
C GLY A 71 2.91 8.45 11.49
N THR A 72 1.96 7.50 11.47
CA THR A 72 0.61 7.71 12.01
C THR A 72 0.69 8.07 13.50
N ASN A 73 0.09 9.21 13.87
CA ASN A 73 0.01 9.61 15.27
C ASN A 73 -1.05 8.77 15.99
N VAL A 74 -0.58 7.83 16.78
CA VAL A 74 -1.43 6.90 17.56
C VAL A 74 -1.70 7.38 19.00
N GLN A 75 -1.26 8.57 19.35
CA GLN A 75 -1.59 9.18 20.65
C GLN A 75 -3.02 9.68 20.64
N ALA A 76 -3.71 9.49 21.73
CA ALA A 76 -5.05 10.01 21.96
C ALA A 76 -6.12 9.55 20.94
N LEU A 77 -6.06 8.27 20.51
CA LEU A 77 -7.08 7.68 19.65
C LEU A 77 -8.30 7.19 20.44
N ILE A 78 -9.44 7.20 19.77
CA ILE A 78 -10.73 6.73 20.29
C ILE A 78 -11.13 5.47 19.50
N PRO A 79 -11.05 4.27 20.07
CA PRO A 79 -11.47 3.06 19.38
C PRO A 79 -12.99 2.87 19.42
N ASP A 80 -13.50 2.27 18.35
CA ASP A 80 -14.80 1.62 18.33
C ASP A 80 -14.61 0.12 18.60
N PHE A 81 -15.44 -0.47 19.45
CA PHE A 81 -15.36 -1.88 19.77
C PHE A 81 -16.71 -2.45 20.16
N GLU A 82 -16.90 -3.74 19.88
CA GLU A 82 -18.02 -4.54 20.33
C GLU A 82 -17.52 -5.71 21.19
N HIS A 83 -18.26 -6.08 22.23
CA HIS A 83 -17.91 -7.15 23.14
C HIS A 83 -19.15 -7.88 23.68
N LYS A 84 -18.96 -9.09 24.18
CA LYS A 84 -20.02 -9.90 24.79
C LYS A 84 -20.05 -9.87 26.34
N GLY A 85 -19.06 -9.26 26.96
CA GLY A 85 -19.01 -9.10 28.42
C GLY A 85 -19.87 -7.96 28.94
N VAL A 86 -19.89 -7.77 30.24
CA VAL A 86 -20.65 -6.71 30.92
C VAL A 86 -19.89 -5.41 31.07
N LYS A 87 -18.56 -5.45 30.95
CA LYS A 87 -17.69 -4.28 31.18
C LYS A 87 -16.36 -4.42 30.46
N VAL A 88 -15.87 -3.30 29.92
CA VAL A 88 -14.52 -3.20 29.33
C VAL A 88 -13.70 -2.20 30.12
N THR A 89 -12.46 -2.55 30.45
CA THR A 89 -11.55 -1.66 31.19
C THR A 89 -10.15 -1.62 30.58
N VAL A 90 -9.48 -0.46 30.75
CA VAL A 90 -8.03 -0.27 30.59
C VAL A 90 -7.50 0.25 31.93
N ASP A 91 -6.50 -0.41 32.50
CA ASP A 91 -5.93 -0.04 33.83
C ASP A 91 -7.00 0.17 34.91
N ASN A 92 -8.03 -0.68 34.94
CA ASN A 92 -9.23 -0.63 35.79
C ASN A 92 -10.16 0.58 35.55
N VAL A 93 -9.91 1.41 34.54
CA VAL A 93 -10.80 2.50 34.13
C VAL A 93 -11.75 1.99 33.06
N GLU A 94 -13.04 2.17 33.27
CA GLU A 94 -14.08 1.73 32.33
C GLU A 94 -13.97 2.46 30.98
N GLN A 95 -14.09 1.70 29.91
CA GLN A 95 -14.01 2.17 28.54
C GLN A 95 -15.37 2.13 27.85
N THR A 96 -15.67 3.19 27.12
CA THR A 96 -16.88 3.28 26.28
C THR A 96 -16.45 3.36 24.82
N SER A 97 -16.97 2.43 24.01
CA SER A 97 -16.77 2.39 22.56
C SER A 97 -17.12 3.74 21.91
N GLY A 98 -16.26 4.25 21.05
CA GLY A 98 -16.43 5.52 20.34
C GLY A 98 -16.32 6.78 21.21
N LYS A 99 -15.84 6.67 22.48
CA LYS A 99 -15.72 7.81 23.40
C LYS A 99 -14.44 7.85 24.21
N SER A 100 -13.97 6.72 24.72
CA SER A 100 -12.81 6.66 25.60
C SER A 100 -11.52 6.77 24.80
N LYS A 101 -10.71 7.77 25.12
CA LYS A 101 -9.46 8.09 24.45
C LYS A 101 -8.28 7.38 25.13
N GLN A 102 -7.37 6.80 24.34
CA GLN A 102 -6.17 6.12 24.81
C GLN A 102 -4.92 6.53 24.02
N ASP A 103 -3.77 6.41 24.67
CA ASP A 103 -2.43 6.60 24.06
C ASP A 103 -1.86 5.22 23.64
N PHE A 104 -1.94 4.93 22.37
CA PHE A 104 -1.44 3.68 21.79
C PHE A 104 0.03 3.74 21.36
N SER A 105 0.77 4.79 21.70
CA SER A 105 2.24 4.78 21.59
C SER A 105 2.88 3.77 22.56
N LYS A 106 2.08 3.23 23.47
CA LYS A 106 2.39 2.18 24.44
C LYS A 106 1.44 1.00 24.23
N LEU A 107 1.81 -0.16 24.77
CA LEU A 107 0.91 -1.30 24.81
C LEU A 107 -0.29 -0.99 25.70
N VAL A 108 -1.48 -1.03 25.13
CA VAL A 108 -2.75 -0.82 25.84
C VAL A 108 -3.45 -2.16 25.97
N LYS A 109 -3.83 -2.52 27.20
CA LYS A 109 -4.51 -3.77 27.50
C LYS A 109 -5.98 -3.53 27.84
N TYR A 110 -6.86 -4.01 26.98
CA TYR A 110 -8.31 -4.03 27.20
C TYR A 110 -8.69 -5.31 27.94
N THR A 111 -9.44 -5.19 29.01
CA THR A 111 -9.96 -6.36 29.77
C THR A 111 -11.49 -6.32 29.73
N ILE A 112 -12.07 -7.40 29.22
CA ILE A 112 -13.51 -7.63 29.14
C ILE A 112 -13.93 -8.54 30.30
N ALA A 113 -14.81 -8.06 31.17
CA ALA A 113 -15.33 -8.81 32.29
C ALA A 113 -16.65 -9.49 31.93
N ALA A 114 -16.80 -10.75 32.32
CA ALA A 114 -18.05 -11.49 32.31
C ALA A 114 -18.89 -11.17 33.58
N GLU A 115 -20.16 -11.56 33.57
CA GLU A 115 -21.08 -11.38 34.71
C GLU A 115 -20.64 -12.21 35.93
N ASN A 116 -20.01 -13.37 35.70
CA ASN A 116 -19.49 -14.24 36.76
C ASN A 116 -18.20 -13.71 37.41
N GLY A 117 -17.62 -12.61 36.88
CA GLY A 117 -16.38 -11.98 37.35
C GLY A 117 -15.12 -12.43 36.62
N ASP A 118 -15.20 -13.42 35.71
CA ASP A 118 -14.07 -13.79 34.87
C ASP A 118 -13.70 -12.67 33.90
N GLY A 119 -12.41 -12.52 33.58
CA GLY A 119 -11.91 -11.50 32.69
C GLY A 119 -11.02 -12.06 31.57
N LYS A 120 -11.22 -11.59 30.35
CA LYS A 120 -10.33 -11.86 29.22
C LYS A 120 -9.67 -10.57 28.78
N SER A 121 -8.35 -10.61 28.56
CA SER A 121 -7.57 -9.42 28.20
C SER A 121 -7.08 -9.52 26.78
N TYR A 122 -7.06 -8.37 26.08
CA TYR A 122 -6.55 -8.20 24.73
C TYR A 122 -5.53 -7.05 24.72
N ILE A 123 -4.40 -7.26 24.04
CA ILE A 123 -3.36 -6.25 23.88
C ILE A 123 -3.51 -5.63 22.50
N VAL A 124 -3.63 -4.31 22.45
CA VAL A 124 -3.63 -3.58 21.18
C VAL A 124 -2.19 -3.28 20.77
N LYS A 125 -1.82 -3.74 19.58
CA LYS A 125 -0.50 -3.56 19.00
C LYS A 125 -0.63 -2.84 17.65
N PHE A 126 -0.10 -1.63 17.58
CA PHE A 126 0.03 -0.92 16.30
C PHE A 126 1.25 -1.46 15.55
N VAL A 127 1.03 -1.75 14.28
CA VAL A 127 2.05 -2.24 13.35
C VAL A 127 1.99 -1.36 12.12
N ASP A 128 3.06 -0.64 11.83
CA ASP A 128 3.13 0.13 10.59
C ASP A 128 3.42 -0.79 9.39
N THR A 129 3.13 -0.29 8.20
CA THR A 129 3.31 -1.05 6.95
C THR A 129 4.77 -1.35 6.64
N GLY A 130 5.71 -0.67 7.27
CA GLY A 130 7.12 -0.71 6.94
C GLY A 130 7.45 -0.08 5.58
N ILE A 131 6.46 0.49 4.88
CA ILE A 131 6.64 1.15 3.60
C ILE A 131 7.10 2.59 3.83
N PRO A 132 8.16 3.06 3.16
CA PRO A 132 8.59 4.46 3.22
C PRO A 132 7.49 5.42 2.81
N ALA A 133 7.44 6.61 3.41
CA ALA A 133 6.45 7.62 3.07
C ALA A 133 7.07 8.84 2.38
N ILE A 134 6.36 9.37 1.39
CA ILE A 134 6.67 10.64 0.71
C ILE A 134 5.58 11.65 1.06
N TYR A 135 5.98 12.74 1.69
CA TYR A 135 5.13 13.90 1.94
C TYR A 135 5.52 15.00 0.95
N LEU A 136 4.61 15.26 0.00
CA LEU A 136 4.76 16.24 -1.07
C LEU A 136 3.77 17.38 -0.83
N SER A 137 4.28 18.60 -0.71
CA SER A 137 3.45 19.80 -0.58
C SER A 137 3.71 20.74 -1.76
N THR A 138 2.66 21.18 -2.41
CA THR A 138 2.68 22.23 -3.44
C THR A 138 2.03 23.53 -2.94
N ASP A 139 1.89 23.67 -1.61
CA ASP A 139 1.15 24.77 -0.97
C ASP A 139 -0.28 24.93 -1.51
N GLY A 140 -0.92 23.77 -1.80
CA GLY A 140 -2.28 23.71 -2.34
C GLY A 140 -2.40 24.01 -3.83
N LYS A 141 -1.30 24.28 -4.54
CA LYS A 141 -1.34 24.47 -6.00
C LYS A 141 -1.62 23.13 -6.68
N PRO A 142 -2.58 23.06 -7.60
CA PRO A 142 -2.89 21.82 -8.31
C PRO A 142 -1.78 21.45 -9.29
N ILE A 143 -1.59 20.13 -9.50
CA ILE A 143 -0.68 19.60 -10.53
C ILE A 143 -1.55 19.16 -11.72
N GLU A 144 -1.67 20.04 -12.72
CA GLU A 144 -2.62 19.85 -13.83
C GLU A 144 -1.94 19.55 -15.17
N SER A 145 -0.63 19.81 -15.28
CA SER A 145 0.13 19.72 -16.53
C SER A 145 1.18 18.61 -16.46
N LYS A 146 1.49 18.00 -17.62
CA LYS A 146 2.66 17.16 -17.86
C LYS A 146 3.89 17.99 -18.28
N ASP A 147 3.67 19.22 -18.71
CA ASP A 147 4.71 20.08 -19.28
C ASP A 147 5.25 21.06 -18.24
N ASP A 148 4.35 21.64 -17.44
CA ASP A 148 4.70 22.66 -16.46
C ASP A 148 4.97 22.06 -15.08
N TYR A 149 6.09 22.46 -14.48
CA TYR A 149 6.41 22.09 -13.12
C TYR A 149 5.75 23.02 -12.10
N VAL A 150 5.27 22.44 -11.03
CA VAL A 150 4.83 23.14 -9.82
C VAL A 150 5.93 23.00 -8.77
N THR A 151 6.42 24.12 -8.25
CA THR A 151 7.39 24.12 -7.15
C THR A 151 6.69 23.73 -5.85
N GLY A 152 7.36 22.91 -5.04
CA GLY A 152 6.87 22.42 -3.77
C GLY A 152 7.99 21.98 -2.84
N ASN A 153 7.59 21.34 -1.75
CA ASN A 153 8.51 20.74 -0.78
C ASN A 153 8.24 19.24 -0.69
N ILE A 154 9.30 18.46 -0.53
CA ILE A 154 9.23 17.03 -0.38
C ILE A 154 9.97 16.59 0.87
N LYS A 155 9.36 15.69 1.65
CA LYS A 155 10.00 14.96 2.74
C LYS A 155 9.79 13.48 2.53
N ILE A 156 10.87 12.70 2.65
CA ILE A 156 10.86 11.25 2.49
C ILE A 156 11.35 10.61 3.78
N THR A 157 10.61 9.62 4.29
CA THR A 157 10.95 8.89 5.50
C THR A 157 11.20 7.43 5.19
N THR A 158 12.02 6.76 6.02
CA THR A 158 12.11 5.29 6.01
C THR A 158 10.78 4.68 6.46
N GLY A 159 10.60 3.37 6.23
CA GLY A 159 9.54 2.57 6.79
C GLY A 159 9.55 2.58 8.33
N PHE A 160 9.66 1.45 8.95
CA PHE A 160 9.48 1.20 10.40
C PHE A 160 9.89 2.29 11.43
N GLU A 161 10.89 3.11 11.12
CA GLU A 161 11.38 4.13 12.07
C GLU A 161 10.85 5.54 11.75
N GLY A 162 10.28 5.76 10.57
CA GLY A 162 9.85 7.09 10.13
C GLY A 162 11.00 8.12 10.05
N LYS A 163 12.26 7.65 9.96
CA LYS A 163 13.43 8.52 9.91
C LYS A 163 13.46 9.29 8.60
N VAL A 164 13.66 10.60 8.67
CA VAL A 164 13.81 11.44 7.48
C VAL A 164 15.11 11.06 6.75
N VAL A 165 14.98 10.66 5.49
CA VAL A 165 16.12 10.34 4.60
C VAL A 165 16.39 11.44 3.59
N TYR A 166 15.38 12.24 3.26
CA TYR A 166 15.51 13.41 2.43
C TYR A 166 14.44 14.44 2.79
N GLU A 167 14.80 15.70 2.76
CA GLU A 167 13.88 16.84 2.87
C GLU A 167 14.46 18.01 2.08
N GLY A 168 13.63 18.68 1.26
CA GLY A 168 14.06 19.80 0.45
C GLY A 168 12.99 20.34 -0.48
N VAL A 169 13.39 21.33 -1.28
CA VAL A 169 12.56 21.89 -2.35
C VAL A 169 12.54 20.90 -3.51
N THR A 170 11.41 20.82 -4.18
CA THR A 170 11.21 19.99 -5.36
C THR A 170 10.35 20.69 -6.38
N GLU A 171 10.45 20.25 -7.62
CA GLU A 171 9.51 20.56 -8.70
C GLU A 171 8.77 19.26 -9.05
N VAL A 172 7.46 19.36 -9.25
CA VAL A 172 6.61 18.23 -9.58
C VAL A 172 5.69 18.56 -10.74
N LYS A 173 5.51 17.59 -11.64
CA LYS A 173 4.53 17.67 -12.74
C LYS A 173 3.87 16.32 -13.00
N GLY A 174 2.80 16.31 -13.77
CA GLY A 174 2.21 15.09 -14.29
C GLY A 174 3.17 14.31 -15.18
N ARG A 175 2.94 13.01 -15.35
CA ARG A 175 3.68 12.16 -16.29
C ARG A 175 2.79 11.07 -16.89
N GLY A 176 3.32 10.41 -17.91
CA GLY A 176 2.67 9.30 -18.61
C GLY A 176 1.65 9.80 -19.67
N ASN A 177 1.30 8.90 -20.56
CA ASN A 177 0.34 9.18 -21.64
C ASN A 177 -1.06 8.72 -21.19
N SER A 178 -1.44 7.48 -21.45
CA SER A 178 -2.74 6.93 -21.02
C SER A 178 -2.93 6.96 -19.49
N THR A 179 -1.87 6.74 -18.72
CA THR A 179 -1.92 6.73 -17.26
C THR A 179 -2.19 8.10 -16.64
N TRP A 180 -1.84 9.19 -17.32
CA TRP A 180 -2.20 10.54 -16.87
C TRP A 180 -3.72 10.79 -16.94
N GLY A 181 -4.42 10.12 -17.84
CA GLY A 181 -5.89 10.14 -17.93
C GLY A 181 -6.61 9.38 -16.81
N MET A 182 -5.91 8.54 -16.05
CA MET A 182 -6.51 7.72 -14.99
C MET A 182 -6.83 8.53 -13.73
N PRO A 183 -7.76 8.08 -12.86
CA PRO A 183 -8.10 8.78 -11.61
C PRO A 183 -6.91 9.03 -10.70
N LYS A 184 -6.08 8.02 -10.46
CA LYS A 184 -4.85 8.14 -9.67
C LYS A 184 -3.69 8.54 -10.58
N LYS A 185 -3.13 9.73 -10.34
CA LYS A 185 -2.17 10.37 -11.23
C LYS A 185 -0.73 9.96 -10.93
N PRO A 186 0.08 9.61 -11.93
CA PRO A 186 1.53 9.48 -11.79
C PRO A 186 2.23 10.84 -11.90
N TYR A 187 3.38 10.98 -11.24
CA TYR A 187 4.11 12.25 -11.17
C TYR A 187 5.58 12.10 -11.59
N ARG A 188 6.16 13.18 -12.14
CA ARG A 188 7.57 13.40 -12.29
C ARG A 188 8.04 14.33 -11.17
N ILE A 189 9.11 13.94 -10.49
CA ILE A 189 9.73 14.75 -9.43
C ILE A 189 11.13 15.16 -9.86
N LYS A 190 11.50 16.41 -9.60
CA LYS A 190 12.83 16.95 -9.81
C LYS A 190 13.30 17.64 -8.53
N LEU A 191 14.26 17.05 -7.85
CA LEU A 191 14.85 17.60 -6.63
C LEU A 191 15.71 18.82 -6.94
N ASP A 192 15.83 19.73 -5.98
CA ASP A 192 16.75 20.89 -6.08
C ASP A 192 18.22 20.45 -6.14
N LYS A 193 18.57 19.34 -5.48
CA LYS A 193 19.91 18.75 -5.42
C LYS A 193 19.87 17.26 -5.74
N LYS A 194 20.97 16.74 -6.31
CA LYS A 194 21.16 15.30 -6.45
C LYS A 194 21.15 14.65 -5.05
N ALA A 195 20.31 13.67 -4.84
CA ALA A 195 20.23 12.90 -3.61
C ALA A 195 19.94 11.43 -3.89
N GLY A 196 20.54 10.53 -3.12
CA GLY A 196 20.16 9.13 -3.09
C GLY A 196 18.89 8.97 -2.28
N LEU A 197 17.88 8.30 -2.83
CA LEU A 197 16.62 8.07 -2.18
C LEU A 197 16.45 6.58 -1.88
N LEU A 198 16.19 6.23 -0.62
CA LEU A 198 15.84 4.87 -0.19
C LEU A 198 16.81 3.79 -0.73
N GLY A 199 18.11 4.06 -0.71
CA GLY A 199 19.16 3.15 -1.17
C GLY A 199 19.44 3.18 -2.69
N MET A 200 18.70 3.97 -3.45
CA MET A 200 18.96 4.19 -4.88
C MET A 200 20.01 5.29 -5.10
N PRO A 201 20.84 5.21 -6.15
CA PRO A 201 21.87 6.19 -6.46
C PRO A 201 21.35 7.61 -6.63
N ALA A 202 22.22 8.59 -6.32
CA ALA A 202 21.86 10.00 -6.28
C ALA A 202 21.53 10.57 -7.66
N ASP A 203 20.33 11.12 -7.80
CA ASP A 203 19.91 11.92 -8.95
C ASP A 203 18.91 13.01 -8.51
N LYS A 204 18.62 13.95 -9.41
CA LYS A 204 17.53 14.93 -9.23
C LYS A 204 16.20 14.39 -9.73
N SER A 205 16.22 13.51 -10.72
CA SER A 205 15.04 13.10 -11.51
C SER A 205 14.50 11.75 -11.07
N TRP A 206 13.24 11.76 -10.63
CA TRP A 206 12.52 10.60 -10.11
C TRP A 206 11.11 10.53 -10.69
N ALA A 207 10.50 9.35 -10.67
CA ALA A 207 9.12 9.15 -11.06
C ALA A 207 8.33 8.46 -9.96
N LEU A 208 7.09 8.89 -9.76
CA LEU A 208 6.08 8.24 -8.93
C LEU A 208 5.05 7.58 -9.86
N LEU A 209 5.11 6.25 -9.94
CA LEU A 209 4.16 5.46 -10.71
C LEU A 209 2.94 5.17 -9.85
N ALA A 210 1.76 5.52 -10.35
CA ALA A 210 0.51 5.37 -9.60
C ALA A 210 -0.01 3.93 -9.55
N ASN A 211 0.42 3.07 -10.48
CA ASN A 211 0.00 1.67 -10.65
C ASN A 211 -1.53 1.45 -10.70
N TYR A 212 -2.31 2.48 -11.07
CA TYR A 212 -3.77 2.43 -11.02
C TYR A 212 -4.39 1.31 -11.85
N GLY A 213 -3.80 1.01 -13.01
CA GLY A 213 -4.26 -0.06 -13.90
C GLY A 213 -3.77 -1.47 -13.51
N ASP A 214 -3.00 -1.60 -12.44
CA ASP A 214 -2.44 -2.86 -11.96
C ASP A 214 -2.91 -3.16 -10.54
N GLN A 215 -3.96 -3.95 -10.41
CA GLN A 215 -4.52 -4.34 -9.09
C GLN A 215 -3.54 -5.14 -8.23
N SER A 216 -2.57 -5.82 -8.85
CA SER A 216 -1.53 -6.57 -8.11
C SER A 216 -0.43 -5.66 -7.57
N LEU A 217 -0.21 -4.48 -8.15
CA LEU A 217 0.90 -3.56 -7.95
C LEU A 217 2.28 -4.16 -8.29
N LEU A 218 2.34 -5.36 -8.87
CA LEU A 218 3.56 -6.15 -9.05
C LEU A 218 4.12 -6.15 -10.48
N ARG A 219 3.37 -5.71 -11.50
CA ARG A 219 3.80 -5.82 -12.89
C ARG A 219 5.14 -5.12 -13.17
N ASN A 220 5.29 -3.89 -12.69
CA ASN A 220 6.56 -3.17 -12.84
C ASN A 220 7.68 -3.83 -12.04
N GLU A 221 7.40 -4.28 -10.80
CA GLU A 221 8.36 -5.01 -9.97
C GLU A 221 8.89 -6.26 -10.67
N ILE A 222 7.97 -7.08 -11.20
CA ILE A 222 8.33 -8.31 -11.91
C ILE A 222 9.14 -7.99 -13.16
N ALA A 223 8.73 -6.99 -13.96
CA ALA A 223 9.45 -6.61 -15.16
C ALA A 223 10.89 -6.14 -14.85
N PHE A 224 11.07 -5.30 -13.85
CA PHE A 224 12.39 -4.81 -13.44
C PHE A 224 13.25 -5.93 -12.83
N GLU A 225 12.66 -6.82 -12.04
CA GLU A 225 13.38 -7.97 -11.48
C GLU A 225 13.80 -8.97 -12.56
N VAL A 226 12.94 -9.23 -13.56
CA VAL A 226 13.30 -10.06 -14.73
C VAL A 226 14.43 -9.42 -15.51
N SER A 227 14.35 -8.13 -15.83
CA SER A 227 15.40 -7.37 -16.51
C SER A 227 16.74 -7.46 -15.77
N LYS A 228 16.73 -7.31 -14.45
CA LYS A 228 17.91 -7.42 -13.60
C LYS A 228 18.50 -8.84 -13.60
N ARG A 229 17.67 -9.88 -13.53
CA ARG A 229 18.12 -11.29 -13.56
C ARG A 229 18.66 -11.70 -14.93
N LEU A 230 18.16 -11.09 -15.99
CA LEU A 230 18.68 -11.28 -17.34
C LEU A 230 19.93 -10.44 -17.63
N GLU A 231 20.42 -9.70 -16.62
CA GLU A 231 21.62 -8.84 -16.73
C GLU A 231 21.52 -7.84 -17.90
N MET A 232 20.31 -7.34 -18.18
CA MET A 232 20.11 -6.28 -19.18
C MET A 232 20.88 -5.03 -18.75
N GLY A 233 21.44 -4.31 -19.71
CA GLY A 233 22.42 -3.23 -19.47
C GLY A 233 21.97 -2.16 -18.47
N TYR A 234 20.67 -1.86 -18.40
CA TYR A 234 20.07 -1.00 -17.37
C TYR A 234 18.65 -1.45 -17.05
N SER A 235 18.36 -1.52 -15.77
CA SER A 235 17.02 -1.69 -15.25
C SER A 235 16.76 -0.64 -14.16
N PRO A 236 15.69 0.15 -14.24
CA PRO A 236 15.39 1.15 -13.21
C PRO A 236 15.23 0.50 -11.84
N ARG A 237 15.88 1.08 -10.83
CA ARG A 237 15.65 0.70 -9.43
C ARG A 237 14.40 1.34 -8.93
N GLN A 238 13.73 0.70 -7.98
CA GLN A 238 12.47 1.18 -7.46
C GLN A 238 12.26 0.83 -5.99
N GLN A 239 11.34 1.54 -5.36
CA GLN A 239 10.84 1.28 -4.02
C GLN A 239 9.34 1.58 -3.94
N TYR A 240 8.58 0.73 -3.28
CA TYR A 240 7.21 1.09 -2.92
C TYR A 240 7.23 2.19 -1.88
N VAL A 241 6.34 3.14 -2.02
CA VAL A 241 6.19 4.27 -1.12
C VAL A 241 4.72 4.60 -0.91
N GLU A 242 4.40 5.18 0.21
CA GLU A 242 3.11 5.79 0.50
C GLU A 242 3.20 7.28 0.21
N LEU A 243 2.30 7.81 -0.61
CA LEU A 243 2.29 9.21 -0.99
C LEU A 243 1.24 10.00 -0.24
N PHE A 244 1.67 11.08 0.39
CA PHE A 244 0.82 12.15 0.90
C PHE A 244 1.04 13.40 0.05
N LEU A 245 -0.03 13.91 -0.56
CA LEU A 245 0.00 15.15 -1.37
C LEU A 245 -0.85 16.21 -0.69
N ASN A 246 -0.22 17.32 -0.30
CA ASN A 246 -0.89 18.41 0.43
C ASN A 246 -1.64 17.94 1.70
N GLY A 247 -1.11 16.90 2.36
CA GLY A 247 -1.70 16.31 3.55
C GLY A 247 -2.76 15.23 3.29
N GLU A 248 -3.15 15.01 2.04
CA GLU A 248 -4.08 13.95 1.65
C GLU A 248 -3.31 12.66 1.33
N PHE A 249 -3.78 11.52 1.82
CA PHE A 249 -3.22 10.21 1.51
C PHE A 249 -3.65 9.74 0.12
N MET A 250 -2.68 9.61 -0.78
CA MET A 250 -2.89 9.21 -2.18
C MET A 250 -2.73 7.71 -2.43
N GLY A 251 -2.41 6.94 -1.38
CA GLY A 251 -2.18 5.50 -1.46
C GLY A 251 -0.75 5.12 -1.82
N ASN A 252 -0.56 3.85 -2.15
CA ASN A 252 0.74 3.29 -2.52
C ASN A 252 1.15 3.72 -3.93
N TYR A 253 2.42 4.10 -4.07
CA TYR A 253 3.09 4.43 -5.34
C TYR A 253 4.38 3.62 -5.46
N THR A 254 4.93 3.55 -6.66
CA THR A 254 6.31 3.12 -6.88
C THR A 254 7.17 4.35 -7.16
N LEU A 255 8.09 4.66 -6.24
CA LEU A 255 9.19 5.59 -6.52
C LEU A 255 10.24 4.87 -7.36
N THR A 256 10.55 5.38 -8.54
CA THR A 256 11.54 4.78 -9.44
C THR A 256 12.45 5.82 -10.05
N GLU A 257 13.58 5.37 -10.52
CA GLU A 257 14.50 6.16 -11.31
C GLU A 257 13.84 6.62 -12.61
N HIS A 258 14.09 7.86 -13.00
CA HIS A 258 13.75 8.32 -14.32
C HIS A 258 14.82 7.87 -15.32
N ILE A 259 14.39 7.27 -16.42
CA ILE A 259 15.29 6.82 -17.49
C ILE A 259 15.91 8.04 -18.17
N LYS A 260 17.21 8.13 -18.14
CA LYS A 260 18.02 9.17 -18.77
C LYS A 260 19.48 8.71 -18.87
N GLU A 261 20.31 9.47 -19.56
CA GLU A 261 21.76 9.28 -19.58
C GLU A 261 22.38 9.47 -18.18
N GLY A 262 23.48 8.82 -17.93
CA GLY A 262 24.26 8.98 -16.70
C GLY A 262 24.92 7.69 -16.23
N SER A 263 26.01 7.82 -15.48
CA SER A 263 26.79 6.68 -14.98
C SER A 263 26.00 5.73 -14.10
N ASP A 264 25.02 6.25 -13.35
CA ASP A 264 24.14 5.48 -12.48
C ASP A 264 22.74 5.26 -13.09
N ARG A 265 22.56 5.57 -14.34
CA ARG A 265 21.36 5.40 -15.16
C ARG A 265 21.72 4.63 -16.43
N VAL A 266 21.31 5.10 -17.59
CA VAL A 266 21.75 4.53 -18.86
C VAL A 266 23.17 5.05 -19.14
N ALA A 267 24.18 4.22 -18.89
CA ALA A 267 25.58 4.59 -19.11
C ALA A 267 25.91 4.49 -20.60
N ILE A 268 25.71 5.58 -21.31
CA ILE A 268 26.08 5.72 -22.73
C ILE A 268 27.36 6.56 -22.87
N ASP A 269 28.06 6.33 -23.97
CA ASP A 269 29.26 7.11 -24.32
C ASP A 269 28.83 8.37 -25.09
N GLU A 270 28.65 9.46 -24.36
CA GLU A 270 28.24 10.75 -24.92
C GLU A 270 29.26 11.29 -25.93
N ASP A 271 30.55 11.10 -25.63
CA ASP A 271 31.67 11.61 -26.46
C ASP A 271 31.77 10.90 -27.81
N ASN A 272 31.30 9.63 -27.88
CA ASN A 272 31.30 8.82 -29.10
C ASN A 272 29.91 8.71 -29.74
N GLY A 273 28.96 9.57 -29.36
CA GLY A 273 27.68 9.71 -30.03
C GLY A 273 26.65 8.65 -29.64
N GLY A 274 26.52 8.37 -28.34
CA GLY A 274 25.48 7.49 -27.83
C GLY A 274 24.07 8.08 -27.95
N PHE A 275 23.06 7.21 -28.05
CA PHE A 275 21.66 7.60 -28.13
C PHE A 275 20.80 6.82 -27.14
N ILE A 276 19.72 7.43 -26.65
CA ILE A 276 18.60 6.74 -26.03
C ILE A 276 17.38 6.93 -26.93
N LEU A 277 16.83 5.82 -27.40
CA LEU A 277 15.65 5.78 -28.27
C LEU A 277 14.47 5.14 -27.55
N GLU A 278 13.28 5.63 -27.79
CA GLU A 278 12.04 5.04 -27.32
C GLU A 278 11.16 4.66 -28.50
N GLY A 279 10.75 3.39 -28.61
CA GLY A 279 9.67 2.97 -29.48
C GLY A 279 8.36 3.56 -28.91
N ASP A 280 7.83 4.58 -29.52
CA ASP A 280 6.80 5.43 -28.89
C ASP A 280 5.62 5.69 -29.83
N GLY A 281 4.47 5.10 -29.52
CA GLY A 281 3.22 5.35 -30.25
C GLY A 281 2.75 6.83 -30.22
N TYR A 282 3.36 7.67 -29.39
CA TYR A 282 3.10 9.10 -29.28
C TYR A 282 4.22 9.97 -29.87
N ALA A 283 5.19 9.37 -30.56
CA ALA A 283 6.37 10.05 -31.11
C ALA A 283 6.01 11.29 -31.95
N TYR A 284 4.87 11.31 -32.62
CA TYR A 284 4.41 12.46 -33.41
C TYR A 284 4.17 13.75 -32.59
N SER A 285 4.02 13.63 -31.28
CA SER A 285 3.90 14.77 -30.37
C SER A 285 5.23 15.17 -29.71
N GLU A 286 6.29 14.40 -29.94
CA GLU A 286 7.61 14.66 -29.39
C GLU A 286 8.44 15.53 -30.33
N PRO A 287 9.29 16.43 -29.82
CA PRO A 287 10.02 17.39 -30.65
C PRO A 287 11.04 16.71 -31.57
N VAL A 288 11.71 15.65 -31.13
CA VAL A 288 12.68 14.92 -31.93
C VAL A 288 12.24 13.46 -32.08
N HIS A 289 11.76 13.15 -33.27
CA HIS A 289 11.29 11.81 -33.59
C HIS A 289 11.50 11.47 -35.08
N PHE A 290 11.38 10.20 -35.41
CA PHE A 290 11.32 9.70 -36.80
C PHE A 290 10.46 8.44 -36.87
N ILE A 291 10.04 8.12 -38.08
CA ILE A 291 9.27 6.91 -38.36
C ILE A 291 10.13 6.05 -39.28
N THR A 292 10.25 4.77 -38.95
CA THR A 292 11.01 3.83 -39.78
C THR A 292 10.23 3.42 -41.03
N ASP A 293 10.91 2.78 -41.98
CA ASP A 293 10.27 2.25 -43.21
C ASP A 293 9.20 1.17 -42.95
N GLN A 294 9.21 0.57 -41.74
CA GLN A 294 8.20 -0.41 -41.31
C GLN A 294 7.19 0.21 -40.32
N ASP A 295 6.99 1.52 -40.40
CA ASP A 295 6.03 2.30 -39.60
C ASP A 295 6.27 2.25 -38.07
N MET A 296 7.52 1.98 -37.63
CA MET A 296 7.85 2.06 -36.21
C MET A 296 8.12 3.51 -35.81
N PRO A 297 7.30 4.09 -34.92
CA PRO A 297 7.55 5.45 -34.42
C PRO A 297 8.60 5.42 -33.32
N ILE A 298 9.61 6.26 -33.47
CA ILE A 298 10.77 6.36 -32.57
C ILE A 298 10.91 7.82 -32.09
N THR A 299 10.97 7.98 -30.77
CA THR A 299 11.37 9.23 -30.11
C THR A 299 12.84 9.18 -29.72
N VAL A 300 13.61 10.23 -29.98
CA VAL A 300 14.96 10.38 -29.46
C VAL A 300 14.88 11.02 -28.07
N LYS A 301 15.30 10.29 -27.03
CA LYS A 301 15.33 10.76 -25.65
C LYS A 301 16.71 11.27 -25.21
N PHE A 302 17.73 10.95 -25.95
CA PHE A 302 19.07 11.51 -25.83
C PHE A 302 19.79 11.40 -27.19
N PRO A 303 20.55 12.42 -27.63
CA PRO A 303 20.72 13.76 -27.00
C PRO A 303 19.41 14.52 -26.87
N ASP A 304 19.39 15.53 -25.97
CA ASP A 304 18.23 16.40 -25.77
C ASP A 304 17.91 17.21 -27.05
N GLU A 305 16.69 17.73 -27.16
CA GLU A 305 16.17 18.39 -28.36
C GLU A 305 16.99 19.62 -28.80
N ASP A 306 17.60 20.32 -27.87
CA ASP A 306 18.43 21.48 -28.09
C ASP A 306 19.93 21.14 -28.31
N GLU A 307 20.30 19.88 -28.13
CA GLU A 307 21.69 19.38 -28.28
C GLU A 307 21.89 18.53 -29.53
N ILE A 308 20.85 17.82 -29.99
CA ILE A 308 20.96 16.93 -31.14
C ILE A 308 21.17 17.71 -32.44
N THR A 309 22.20 17.34 -33.18
CA THR A 309 22.47 17.93 -34.51
C THR A 309 21.72 17.20 -35.63
N PRO A 310 21.43 17.89 -36.77
CA PRO A 310 20.81 17.23 -37.94
C PRO A 310 21.61 16.02 -38.44
N ALA A 311 22.94 16.05 -38.33
CA ALA A 311 23.80 14.94 -38.74
C ALA A 311 23.67 13.73 -37.81
N GLN A 312 23.51 13.93 -36.51
CA GLN A 312 23.24 12.87 -35.53
C GLN A 312 21.87 12.25 -35.77
N LEU A 313 20.84 13.08 -36.01
CA LEU A 313 19.50 12.57 -36.31
C LEU A 313 19.48 11.74 -37.62
N ASP A 314 20.14 12.23 -38.69
CA ASP A 314 20.26 11.48 -39.94
C ASP A 314 21.02 10.16 -39.75
N TYR A 315 22.09 10.17 -38.96
CA TYR A 315 22.85 8.98 -38.63
C TYR A 315 22.00 7.93 -37.92
N ILE A 316 21.31 8.31 -36.81
CA ILE A 316 20.56 7.34 -36.01
C ILE A 316 19.33 6.81 -36.74
N THR A 317 18.66 7.67 -37.54
CA THR A 317 17.56 7.25 -38.41
C THR A 317 18.01 6.18 -39.42
N LYS A 318 19.15 6.40 -40.09
CA LYS A 318 19.73 5.43 -41.02
C LYS A 318 20.18 4.15 -40.33
N TYR A 319 20.78 4.28 -39.15
CA TYR A 319 21.21 3.11 -38.35
C TYR A 319 20.04 2.21 -38.01
N VAL A 320 18.95 2.78 -37.47
CA VAL A 320 17.73 2.01 -37.11
C VAL A 320 17.06 1.41 -38.36
N GLY A 321 16.98 2.17 -39.47
CA GLY A 321 16.44 1.66 -40.73
C GLY A 321 17.29 0.49 -41.29
N THR A 322 18.63 0.59 -41.19
CA THR A 322 19.52 -0.51 -41.59
C THR A 322 19.31 -1.75 -40.74
N PHE A 323 19.24 -1.60 -39.42
CA PHE A 323 18.89 -2.69 -38.49
C PHE A 323 17.56 -3.34 -38.85
N GLU A 324 16.49 -2.54 -39.05
CA GLU A 324 15.15 -2.99 -39.38
C GLU A 324 15.13 -3.76 -40.72
N ASN A 325 15.78 -3.22 -41.76
CA ASN A 325 15.91 -3.88 -43.07
C ASN A 325 16.68 -5.20 -42.95
N SER A 326 17.70 -5.28 -42.10
CA SER A 326 18.42 -6.51 -41.80
C SER A 326 17.53 -7.54 -41.11
N LEU A 327 16.72 -7.10 -40.13
CA LEU A 327 15.79 -7.95 -39.38
C LEU A 327 14.72 -8.56 -40.31
N TYR A 328 14.14 -7.74 -41.18
CA TYR A 328 13.09 -8.18 -42.15
C TYR A 328 13.64 -8.71 -43.46
N LYS A 329 14.97 -8.75 -43.66
CA LYS A 329 15.61 -9.22 -44.88
C LYS A 329 15.18 -8.47 -46.15
N ILE A 330 15.20 -7.14 -46.09
CA ILE A 330 14.73 -6.24 -47.14
C ILE A 330 15.92 -5.62 -47.89
N GLY A 331 15.80 -5.50 -49.22
CA GLY A 331 16.72 -4.77 -50.08
C GLY A 331 18.17 -5.28 -49.98
N ASP A 332 19.13 -4.35 -49.93
CA ASP A 332 20.56 -4.63 -49.84
C ASP A 332 20.94 -5.32 -48.53
N GLN A 333 20.10 -5.24 -47.50
CA GLN A 333 20.30 -5.88 -46.21
C GLN A 333 19.74 -7.32 -46.11
N ALA A 334 19.21 -7.90 -47.22
CA ALA A 334 18.61 -9.21 -47.21
C ALA A 334 19.58 -10.34 -46.77
N ASN A 335 20.89 -10.15 -46.94
CA ASN A 335 21.95 -11.11 -46.55
C ASN A 335 22.74 -10.63 -45.30
N SER A 336 22.44 -9.47 -44.70
CA SER A 336 23.11 -9.01 -43.52
C SER A 336 22.58 -9.72 -42.27
N ASN A 337 23.37 -9.72 -41.21
CA ASN A 337 22.97 -10.28 -39.91
C ASN A 337 22.49 -9.14 -38.99
N TYR A 338 21.22 -9.14 -38.60
CA TYR A 338 20.68 -8.14 -37.68
C TYR A 338 21.40 -8.10 -36.32
N GLN A 339 22.04 -9.22 -35.92
CA GLN A 339 22.86 -9.31 -34.71
C GLN A 339 24.11 -8.40 -34.75
N ASP A 340 24.52 -7.93 -35.94
CA ASP A 340 25.62 -6.96 -36.07
C ASP A 340 25.21 -5.53 -35.61
N TYR A 341 23.90 -5.30 -35.50
CA TYR A 341 23.30 -4.01 -35.09
C TYR A 341 22.66 -4.05 -33.72
N PHE A 342 22.58 -5.23 -33.09
CA PHE A 342 21.67 -5.44 -31.98
C PHE A 342 22.19 -6.52 -31.05
N ASP A 343 22.30 -6.22 -29.76
CA ASP A 343 22.63 -7.21 -28.75
C ASP A 343 21.39 -8.01 -28.34
N LEU A 344 21.30 -9.23 -28.90
CA LEU A 344 20.19 -10.11 -28.62
C LEU A 344 20.04 -10.49 -27.15
N THR A 345 21.16 -10.54 -26.42
CA THR A 345 21.17 -10.92 -24.99
C THR A 345 20.46 -9.88 -24.14
N SER A 346 20.58 -8.61 -24.52
CA SER A 346 19.93 -7.49 -23.81
C SER A 346 18.47 -7.26 -24.21
N PHE A 347 17.97 -7.99 -25.23
CA PHE A 347 16.61 -7.74 -25.75
C PHE A 347 15.56 -8.72 -25.24
N VAL A 348 15.93 -9.89 -24.77
CA VAL A 348 14.98 -10.93 -24.29
C VAL A 348 14.49 -10.64 -22.86
#